data_5ebc8b3f1aea74b5cd1f6a2f1ebe92fe
#
_entry.id   5ebc8b3f1aea74b5cd1f6a2f1ebe92fe
#
_cell.length_a   1.000
_cell.length_b   1.000
_cell.length_c   1.000
_cell.angle_alpha   90.00
_cell.angle_beta   90.00
_cell.angle_gamma   90.00
#
_symmetry.space_group_name_H-M   'P 1'
#
loop_
_entity.id
_entity.type
_entity.pdbx_description
1 polymer ?
#
loop_
_entity_poly.entity_id
_entity_poly.type
_entity_poly.pdbx_seq_one_letter_code
_entity_poly.pdbx_strand_id
1 'polypeptide(L)'
;INYAVVTVVGALLAVNGHADVASLASYLVFVRQAAMPFNQFTQLSNFLLTALAGAERIFAVMEMTPEVDEGKVDLVRVSGYESGEESWAWVTPSGEKTPLAGDVRFDDVTFGYDDDQTVLANLTLFAKPGQKIAFVGSTGAGKTTITNLINRFYDVRSGTITYDGIPINDIKKSALRSSLGIVLQDTHLFTGTIADNIRFGKLNATDDEVIAAAKIANADKFIRRMPRGYNTVLTSDGANLSQGQRQLLAIARAAIADPPVLILDEATSSIDTRTEALIEKGMDALMAGRTVFVIAHRLSTVRNSDAIMVLEHGRIIERGTHRSEERRVGKECTSWC
;
A
#
# COMPACT_ATOMS: atom_id res chain seq x y z
N ILE A 1 -31.60 6.67 -42.84
CA ILE A 1 -31.51 6.19 -44.25
C ILE A 1 -32.92 5.78 -44.72
N ASN A 2 -33.61 4.87 -44.04
CA ASN A 2 -34.93 4.34 -44.47
C ASN A 2 -35.98 5.44 -44.67
N TYR A 3 -36.12 6.39 -43.74
CA TYR A 3 -37.02 7.53 -43.85
C TYR A 3 -36.73 8.41 -45.10
N ALA A 4 -35.47 8.70 -45.38
CA ALA A 4 -35.07 9.47 -46.55
C ALA A 4 -35.43 8.76 -47.85
N VAL A 5 -35.18 7.46 -47.94
CA VAL A 5 -35.54 6.63 -49.13
C VAL A 5 -37.04 6.64 -49.36
N VAL A 6 -37.82 6.40 -48.31
CA VAL A 6 -39.31 6.41 -48.42
C VAL A 6 -39.85 7.79 -48.84
N THR A 7 -39.25 8.89 -48.30
CA THR A 7 -39.64 10.25 -48.68
C THR A 7 -39.36 10.52 -50.16
N VAL A 8 -38.17 10.17 -50.67
CA VAL A 8 -37.80 10.42 -52.05
C VAL A 8 -38.61 9.58 -53.04
N VAL A 9 -38.73 8.25 -52.76
CA VAL A 9 -39.50 7.36 -53.61
C VAL A 9 -40.99 7.71 -53.59
N GLY A 10 -41.55 7.99 -52.40
CA GLY A 10 -42.95 8.41 -52.25
C GLY A 10 -43.28 9.73 -52.94
N ALA A 11 -42.34 10.73 -52.85
CA ALA A 11 -42.51 11.99 -53.58
C ALA A 11 -42.50 11.77 -55.13
N LEU A 12 -41.62 10.92 -55.64
CA LEU A 12 -41.57 10.57 -57.06
C LEU A 12 -42.88 9.88 -57.52
N LEU A 13 -43.44 8.98 -56.71
CA LEU A 13 -44.71 8.33 -57.01
C LEU A 13 -45.85 9.32 -56.97
N ALA A 14 -45.89 10.26 -56.05
CA ALA A 14 -46.92 11.29 -55.96
C ALA A 14 -46.88 12.25 -57.17
N VAL A 15 -45.68 12.69 -57.60
CA VAL A 15 -45.52 13.55 -58.80
C VAL A 15 -45.97 12.84 -60.08
N ASN A 16 -45.76 11.53 -60.17
CA ASN A 16 -46.21 10.72 -61.33
C ASN A 16 -47.66 10.28 -61.24
N GLY A 17 -48.43 10.78 -60.27
CA GLY A 17 -49.86 10.47 -60.12
C GLY A 17 -50.20 9.07 -59.61
N HIS A 18 -49.22 8.32 -59.11
CA HIS A 18 -49.36 6.95 -58.60
C HIS A 18 -49.60 6.91 -57.08
N ALA A 19 -49.52 8.01 -56.38
CA ALA A 19 -49.77 8.10 -54.95
C ALA A 19 -50.38 9.48 -54.59
N ASP A 20 -51.27 9.52 -53.59
CA ASP A 20 -51.80 10.75 -53.01
C ASP A 20 -50.88 11.31 -51.95
N VAL A 21 -50.71 12.64 -51.90
CA VAL A 21 -49.84 13.34 -50.92
C VAL A 21 -50.25 13.07 -49.48
N ALA A 22 -51.55 13.00 -49.22
CA ALA A 22 -52.08 12.71 -47.88
C ALA A 22 -51.73 11.28 -47.41
N SER A 23 -51.82 10.31 -48.33
CA SER A 23 -51.38 8.93 -48.08
C SER A 23 -49.87 8.84 -47.81
N LEU A 24 -49.05 9.59 -48.55
CA LEU A 24 -47.60 9.67 -48.35
C LEU A 24 -47.27 10.21 -46.92
N ALA A 25 -47.94 11.30 -46.51
CA ALA A 25 -47.74 11.87 -45.19
C ALA A 25 -48.04 10.89 -44.07
N SER A 26 -49.20 10.16 -44.21
CA SER A 26 -49.60 9.12 -43.25
C SER A 26 -48.59 7.96 -43.20
N TYR A 27 -48.11 7.52 -44.37
CA TYR A 27 -47.12 6.45 -44.45
C TYR A 27 -45.78 6.81 -43.82
N LEU A 28 -45.32 8.07 -43.96
CA LEU A 28 -44.09 8.55 -43.30
C LEU A 28 -44.20 8.53 -41.80
N VAL A 29 -45.40 8.82 -41.23
CA VAL A 29 -45.66 8.69 -39.81
C VAL A 29 -45.53 7.22 -39.34
N PHE A 30 -46.12 6.29 -40.10
CA PHE A 30 -46.03 4.87 -39.76
C PHE A 30 -44.59 4.33 -39.89
N VAL A 31 -43.81 4.74 -40.88
CA VAL A 31 -42.41 4.36 -41.04
C VAL A 31 -41.61 4.80 -39.79
N ARG A 32 -41.84 6.05 -39.37
CA ARG A 32 -41.21 6.58 -38.12
C ARG A 32 -41.61 5.80 -36.90
N GLN A 33 -42.89 5.52 -36.71
CA GLN A 33 -43.41 4.74 -35.60
C GLN A 33 -42.89 3.30 -35.60
N ALA A 34 -42.80 2.66 -36.75
CA ALA A 34 -42.24 1.31 -36.90
C ALA A 34 -40.73 1.24 -36.57
N ALA A 35 -39.99 2.32 -36.79
CA ALA A 35 -38.57 2.37 -36.46
C ALA A 35 -38.29 2.55 -34.94
N MET A 36 -39.23 3.11 -34.19
CA MET A 36 -39.05 3.37 -32.73
C MET A 36 -38.79 2.10 -31.91
N PRO A 37 -39.53 0.98 -32.07
CA PRO A 37 -39.31 -0.25 -31.33
C PRO A 37 -37.91 -0.84 -31.56
N PHE A 38 -37.37 -0.74 -32.77
CA PHE A 38 -36.04 -1.23 -33.08
C PHE A 38 -34.96 -0.42 -32.38
N ASN A 39 -35.10 0.91 -32.31
CA ASN A 39 -34.17 1.77 -31.54
C ASN A 39 -34.28 1.48 -30.04
N GLN A 40 -35.48 1.30 -29.51
CA GLN A 40 -35.68 0.93 -28.10
C GLN A 40 -35.07 -0.45 -27.77
N PHE A 41 -35.20 -1.42 -28.67
CA PHE A 41 -34.60 -2.74 -28.50
C PHE A 41 -33.08 -2.65 -28.48
N THR A 42 -32.48 -1.84 -29.38
CA THR A 42 -31.02 -1.61 -29.41
C THR A 42 -30.54 -0.96 -28.13
N GLN A 43 -31.27 0.06 -27.63
CA GLN A 43 -30.93 0.72 -26.36
C GLN A 43 -31.04 -0.23 -25.16
N LEU A 44 -32.12 -1.06 -25.13
CA LEU A 44 -32.29 -2.05 -24.08
C LEU A 44 -31.20 -3.12 -24.10
N SER A 45 -30.81 -3.58 -25.29
CA SER A 45 -29.70 -4.53 -25.44
C SER A 45 -28.38 -3.95 -24.92
N ASN A 46 -28.07 -2.71 -25.26
CA ASN A 46 -26.87 -2.05 -24.74
C ASN A 46 -26.91 -1.87 -23.21
N PHE A 47 -28.08 -1.52 -22.68
CA PHE A 47 -28.27 -1.43 -21.22
C PHE A 47 -28.06 -2.79 -20.54
N LEU A 48 -28.62 -3.86 -21.08
CA LEU A 48 -28.45 -5.22 -20.56
C LEU A 48 -26.98 -5.66 -20.59
N LEU A 49 -26.26 -5.41 -21.70
CA LEU A 49 -24.84 -5.73 -21.79
C LEU A 49 -24.00 -4.98 -20.75
N THR A 50 -24.30 -3.71 -20.53
CA THR A 50 -23.62 -2.91 -19.49
C THR A 50 -23.94 -3.43 -18.09
N ALA A 51 -25.20 -3.78 -17.84
CA ALA A 51 -25.64 -4.34 -16.55
C ALA A 51 -24.99 -5.71 -16.29
N LEU A 52 -24.92 -6.58 -17.30
CA LEU A 52 -24.24 -7.88 -17.19
C LEU A 52 -22.74 -7.74 -16.92
N ALA A 53 -22.05 -6.83 -17.63
CA ALA A 53 -20.64 -6.56 -17.35
C ALA A 53 -20.39 -6.01 -15.96
N GLY A 54 -21.31 -5.18 -15.43
CA GLY A 54 -21.30 -4.73 -14.05
C GLY A 54 -21.52 -5.85 -13.04
N ALA A 55 -22.51 -6.71 -13.31
CA ALA A 55 -22.80 -7.87 -12.48
C ALA A 55 -21.63 -8.86 -12.44
N GLU A 56 -21.01 -9.16 -13.57
CA GLU A 56 -19.82 -10.02 -13.65
C GLU A 56 -18.71 -9.54 -12.72
N ARG A 57 -18.41 -8.23 -12.73
CA ARG A 57 -17.40 -7.66 -11.83
C ARG A 57 -17.77 -7.77 -10.36
N ILE A 58 -19.05 -7.57 -10.04
CA ILE A 58 -19.54 -7.71 -8.66
C ILE A 58 -19.42 -9.17 -8.20
N PHE A 59 -19.89 -10.12 -9.02
CA PHE A 59 -19.79 -11.54 -8.69
C PHE A 59 -18.34 -12.01 -8.60
N ALA A 60 -17.46 -11.55 -9.49
CA ALA A 60 -16.04 -11.86 -9.40
C ALA A 60 -15.43 -11.46 -8.05
N VAL A 61 -15.81 -10.28 -7.51
CA VAL A 61 -15.36 -9.86 -6.17
C VAL A 61 -16.02 -10.68 -5.07
N MET A 62 -17.33 -11.03 -5.21
CA MET A 62 -18.05 -11.84 -4.21
C MET A 62 -17.55 -13.29 -4.13
N GLU A 63 -17.03 -13.82 -5.24
CA GLU A 63 -16.50 -15.19 -5.35
C GLU A 63 -15.01 -15.28 -4.97
N MET A 64 -14.34 -14.14 -4.73
CA MET A 64 -12.95 -14.15 -4.27
C MET A 64 -12.85 -14.89 -2.93
N THR A 65 -11.93 -15.83 -2.87
CA THR A 65 -11.63 -16.53 -1.62
C THR A 65 -11.11 -15.55 -0.57
N PRO A 66 -11.73 -15.52 0.62
CA PRO A 66 -11.26 -14.67 1.72
C PRO A 66 -9.82 -15.06 2.12
N GLU A 67 -9.08 -14.10 2.65
CA GLU A 67 -7.75 -14.37 3.19
C GLU A 67 -7.86 -15.39 4.34
N VAL A 68 -7.13 -16.50 4.22
CA VAL A 68 -7.09 -17.54 5.26
C VAL A 68 -6.16 -17.09 6.38
N ASP A 69 -6.63 -17.16 7.63
CA ASP A 69 -5.84 -16.91 8.84
C ASP A 69 -6.03 -18.04 9.85
N GLU A 70 -5.06 -18.96 9.89
CA GLU A 70 -5.03 -20.08 10.82
C GLU A 70 -4.17 -19.79 12.07
N GLY A 71 -3.64 -18.58 12.18
CA GLY A 71 -2.81 -18.14 13.30
C GLY A 71 -3.56 -18.20 14.63
N LYS A 72 -2.86 -18.62 15.66
CA LYS A 72 -3.41 -18.81 17.03
C LYS A 72 -2.77 -17.88 18.06
N VAL A 73 -1.58 -17.38 17.77
CA VAL A 73 -0.84 -16.46 18.65
C VAL A 73 -1.39 -15.06 18.48
N ASP A 74 -1.70 -14.41 19.57
CA ASP A 74 -2.26 -13.06 19.62
C ASP A 74 -1.25 -12.05 20.17
N LEU A 75 -1.52 -10.76 20.05
CA LEU A 75 -0.71 -9.67 20.57
C LEU A 75 -1.46 -8.94 21.68
N VAL A 76 -0.81 -8.78 22.83
CA VAL A 76 -1.40 -8.08 23.98
C VAL A 76 -0.44 -7.04 24.55
N ARG A 77 -1.00 -6.01 25.17
CA ARG A 77 -0.23 -5.09 26.02
C ARG A 77 -0.07 -5.67 27.41
N VAL A 78 1.12 -5.62 27.93
CA VAL A 78 1.46 -6.09 29.28
C VAL A 78 2.04 -4.92 30.06
N SER A 79 1.46 -4.60 31.20
CA SER A 79 2.05 -3.61 32.11
C SER A 79 3.25 -4.26 32.81
N GLY A 80 4.43 -3.66 32.63
CA GLY A 80 5.65 -4.15 33.31
C GLY A 80 5.52 -4.01 34.82
N TYR A 81 5.82 -5.08 35.55
CA TYR A 81 5.69 -5.15 37.02
C TYR A 81 6.63 -4.18 37.75
N GLU A 82 7.73 -3.72 37.09
CA GLU A 82 8.76 -2.89 37.78
C GLU A 82 8.89 -1.47 37.22
N SER A 83 8.53 -1.20 35.97
CA SER A 83 8.71 0.12 35.32
C SER A 83 7.41 0.90 35.10
N GLY A 84 6.24 0.26 35.24
CA GLY A 84 4.97 0.89 34.89
C GLY A 84 4.80 1.18 33.39
N GLU A 85 5.79 0.83 32.57
CA GLU A 85 5.74 1.00 31.11
C GLU A 85 4.95 -0.16 30.49
N GLU A 86 4.03 0.18 29.61
CA GLU A 86 3.31 -0.80 28.81
C GLU A 86 4.24 -1.36 27.73
N SER A 87 4.40 -2.68 27.70
CA SER A 87 5.14 -3.39 26.64
C SER A 87 4.22 -4.35 25.88
N TRP A 88 4.63 -4.73 24.70
CA TRP A 88 3.91 -5.70 23.88
C TRP A 88 4.41 -7.13 24.14
N ALA A 89 3.52 -8.10 24.12
CA ALA A 89 3.87 -9.52 24.22
C ALA A 89 2.98 -10.37 23.31
N TRP A 90 3.59 -11.38 22.72
CA TRP A 90 2.89 -12.48 22.06
C TRP A 90 2.26 -13.40 23.10
N VAL A 91 1.02 -13.80 22.88
CA VAL A 91 0.30 -14.74 23.74
C VAL A 91 -0.14 -15.95 22.96
N THR A 92 0.35 -17.12 23.37
CA THR A 92 -0.08 -18.41 22.81
C THR A 92 -1.46 -18.81 23.35
N PRO A 93 -2.16 -19.76 22.71
CA PRO A 93 -3.41 -20.32 23.25
C PRO A 93 -3.27 -20.96 24.63
N SER A 94 -2.07 -21.39 25.01
CA SER A 94 -1.75 -21.90 26.36
C SER A 94 -1.63 -20.81 27.40
N GLY A 95 -1.64 -19.53 27.00
CA GLY A 95 -1.45 -18.38 27.89
C GLY A 95 0.02 -18.01 28.15
N GLU A 96 0.97 -18.68 27.50
CA GLU A 96 2.37 -18.32 27.57
C GLU A 96 2.61 -16.97 26.90
N LYS A 97 3.38 -16.10 27.56
CA LYS A 97 3.69 -14.75 27.09
C LYS A 97 5.16 -14.64 26.70
N THR A 98 5.43 -14.29 25.47
CA THR A 98 6.76 -13.97 24.95
C THR A 98 6.85 -12.47 24.69
N PRO A 99 7.80 -11.74 25.31
CA PRO A 99 7.98 -10.31 25.04
C PRO A 99 8.21 -10.07 23.56
N LEU A 100 7.57 -9.04 23.01
CA LEU A 100 7.77 -8.63 21.64
C LEU A 100 9.07 -7.81 21.56
N ALA A 101 10.12 -8.40 20.98
CA ALA A 101 11.44 -7.80 20.87
C ALA A 101 11.75 -7.30 19.45
N GLY A 102 11.16 -7.89 18.43
CA GLY A 102 11.40 -7.53 17.04
C GLY A 102 12.53 -8.31 16.37
N ASP A 103 12.79 -9.55 16.79
CA ASP A 103 13.71 -10.47 16.09
C ASP A 103 12.97 -11.11 14.90
N VAL A 104 13.38 -10.79 13.68
CA VAL A 104 12.77 -11.34 12.46
C VAL A 104 13.81 -12.16 11.71
N ARG A 105 13.47 -13.38 11.36
CA ARG A 105 14.37 -14.30 10.63
C ARG A 105 13.68 -14.99 9.48
N PHE A 106 14.41 -15.14 8.39
CA PHE A 106 14.08 -15.95 7.23
C PHE A 106 15.07 -17.10 7.17
N ASP A 107 14.59 -18.31 7.06
CA ASP A 107 15.40 -19.51 6.95
C ASP A 107 15.02 -20.26 5.66
N ASP A 108 15.95 -20.25 4.70
CA ASP A 108 15.84 -20.91 3.39
C ASP A 108 14.53 -20.62 2.63
N VAL A 109 14.08 -19.36 2.66
CA VAL A 109 12.79 -18.95 2.11
C VAL A 109 12.84 -18.90 0.59
N THR A 110 11.90 -19.60 -0.05
CA THR A 110 11.64 -19.52 -1.50
C THR A 110 10.22 -19.04 -1.73
N PHE A 111 10.05 -18.09 -2.63
CA PHE A 111 8.76 -17.45 -2.93
C PHE A 111 8.64 -17.02 -4.39
N GLY A 112 7.40 -17.03 -4.90
CA GLY A 112 6.98 -16.46 -6.18
C GLY A 112 5.49 -16.11 -6.13
N TYR A 113 5.10 -15.07 -6.83
CA TYR A 113 3.69 -14.64 -6.90
C TYR A 113 2.84 -15.63 -7.70
N ASP A 114 3.42 -16.23 -8.76
CA ASP A 114 2.80 -17.22 -9.61
C ASP A 114 3.63 -18.50 -9.55
N ASP A 115 3.01 -19.67 -9.76
CA ASP A 115 3.66 -20.98 -9.62
C ASP A 115 4.88 -21.16 -10.54
N ASP A 116 4.87 -20.52 -11.71
CA ASP A 116 5.90 -20.66 -12.72
C ASP A 116 7.12 -19.75 -12.50
N GLN A 117 6.99 -18.69 -11.65
CA GLN A 117 8.07 -17.73 -11.45
C GLN A 117 8.53 -17.66 -10.00
N THR A 118 9.82 -17.95 -9.77
CA THR A 118 10.46 -17.74 -8.47
C THR A 118 11.03 -16.32 -8.41
N VAL A 119 10.62 -15.56 -7.38
CA VAL A 119 11.08 -14.18 -7.12
C VAL A 119 12.16 -14.15 -6.05
N LEU A 120 12.05 -14.99 -5.03
CA LEU A 120 13.07 -15.17 -3.99
C LEU A 120 13.47 -16.64 -3.96
N ALA A 121 14.78 -16.92 -3.92
CA ALA A 121 15.32 -18.27 -3.94
C ALA A 121 16.30 -18.50 -2.79
N ASN A 122 15.94 -19.42 -1.88
CA ASN A 122 16.77 -19.85 -0.75
C ASN A 122 17.28 -18.65 0.08
N LEU A 123 16.38 -17.74 0.40
CA LEU A 123 16.72 -16.49 1.10
C LEU A 123 16.86 -16.75 2.59
N THR A 124 18.06 -16.49 3.13
CA THR A 124 18.32 -16.54 4.58
C THR A 124 18.78 -15.17 5.06
N LEU A 125 18.05 -14.58 6.00
CA LEU A 125 18.37 -13.31 6.61
C LEU A 125 17.88 -13.24 8.06
N PHE A 126 18.46 -12.34 8.82
CA PHE A 126 17.99 -12.05 10.17
C PHE A 126 18.15 -10.56 10.50
N ALA A 127 17.21 -10.05 11.29
CA ALA A 127 17.29 -8.75 11.95
C ALA A 127 17.13 -8.97 13.46
N LYS A 128 18.12 -8.57 14.24
CA LYS A 128 18.05 -8.61 15.70
C LYS A 128 17.23 -7.44 16.24
N PRO A 129 16.67 -7.53 17.43
CA PRO A 129 15.96 -6.42 18.08
C PRO A 129 16.75 -5.10 18.02
N GLY A 130 16.08 -4.04 17.59
CA GLY A 130 16.67 -2.72 17.46
C GLY A 130 17.62 -2.51 16.28
N GLN A 131 17.82 -3.51 15.42
CA GLN A 131 18.70 -3.39 14.24
C GLN A 131 18.00 -2.69 13.08
N LYS A 132 18.73 -1.81 12.40
CA LYS A 132 18.35 -1.21 11.12
C LYS A 132 19.00 -1.96 9.96
N ILE A 133 18.17 -2.60 9.13
CA ILE A 133 18.57 -3.38 7.96
C ILE A 133 18.22 -2.61 6.70
N ALA A 134 19.20 -2.31 5.85
CA ALA A 134 18.98 -1.70 4.54
C ALA A 134 19.01 -2.76 3.43
N PHE A 135 17.98 -2.80 2.60
CA PHE A 135 17.95 -3.58 1.37
C PHE A 135 18.35 -2.70 0.20
N VAL A 136 19.36 -3.14 -0.53
CA VAL A 136 19.92 -2.47 -1.72
C VAL A 136 19.89 -3.45 -2.89
N GLY A 137 19.68 -2.97 -4.10
CA GLY A 137 19.65 -3.79 -5.31
C GLY A 137 18.80 -3.16 -6.41
N SER A 138 18.90 -3.68 -7.63
CA SER A 138 18.15 -3.19 -8.78
C SER A 138 16.63 -3.31 -8.60
N THR A 139 15.87 -2.60 -9.44
CA THR A 139 14.42 -2.79 -9.52
C THR A 139 14.12 -4.25 -9.90
N GLY A 140 13.18 -4.88 -9.22
CA GLY A 140 12.87 -6.30 -9.43
C GLY A 140 13.77 -7.29 -8.69
N ALA A 141 14.78 -6.85 -7.92
CA ALA A 141 15.66 -7.74 -7.15
C ALA A 141 14.96 -8.50 -5.99
N GLY A 142 13.70 -8.18 -5.66
CA GLY A 142 12.93 -8.84 -4.59
C GLY A 142 12.82 -8.05 -3.28
N LYS A 143 13.29 -6.80 -3.21
CA LYS A 143 13.26 -5.97 -1.98
C LYS A 143 11.85 -5.82 -1.41
N THR A 144 10.90 -5.35 -2.21
CA THR A 144 9.49 -5.19 -1.82
C THR A 144 8.83 -6.55 -1.51
N THR A 145 9.26 -7.61 -2.16
CA THR A 145 8.77 -8.97 -1.87
C THR A 145 9.12 -9.39 -0.45
N ILE A 146 10.34 -9.11 0.03
CA ILE A 146 10.74 -9.40 1.41
C ILE A 146 9.82 -8.67 2.40
N THR A 147 9.55 -7.38 2.19
CA THR A 147 8.66 -6.62 3.06
C THR A 147 7.22 -7.12 3.03
N ASN A 148 6.73 -7.56 1.86
CA ASN A 148 5.42 -8.19 1.72
C ASN A 148 5.31 -9.51 2.50
N LEU A 149 6.39 -10.30 2.53
CA LEU A 149 6.43 -11.54 3.29
C LEU A 149 6.52 -11.30 4.81
N ILE A 150 7.23 -10.27 5.28
CA ILE A 150 7.23 -9.87 6.70
C ILE A 150 5.81 -9.52 7.15
N ASN A 151 5.04 -8.83 6.31
CA ASN A 151 3.63 -8.50 6.57
C ASN A 151 2.66 -9.68 6.39
N ARG A 152 3.18 -10.81 5.92
CA ARG A 152 2.37 -11.98 5.57
C ARG A 152 1.19 -11.61 4.64
N PHE A 153 1.46 -10.79 3.61
CA PHE A 153 0.51 -10.59 2.52
C PHE A 153 0.45 -11.80 1.60
N TYR A 154 1.51 -12.61 1.63
CA TYR A 154 1.64 -13.87 0.91
C TYR A 154 2.30 -14.90 1.82
N ASP A 155 1.95 -16.16 1.66
CA ASP A 155 2.61 -17.28 2.33
C ASP A 155 3.78 -17.80 1.47
N VAL A 156 4.85 -18.29 2.09
CA VAL A 156 6.04 -18.80 1.40
C VAL A 156 5.79 -20.15 0.79
N ARG A 157 6.49 -20.49 -0.32
CA ARG A 157 6.43 -21.83 -0.93
C ARG A 157 7.25 -22.85 -0.14
N SER A 158 8.42 -22.47 0.35
CA SER A 158 9.27 -23.27 1.21
C SER A 158 10.10 -22.38 2.12
N GLY A 159 10.68 -22.98 3.16
CA GLY A 159 11.40 -22.26 4.21
C GLY A 159 10.47 -21.76 5.31
N THR A 160 11.02 -21.00 6.24
CA THR A 160 10.28 -20.50 7.40
C THR A 160 10.65 -19.06 7.70
N ILE A 161 9.64 -18.25 8.04
CA ILE A 161 9.85 -16.90 8.57
C ILE A 161 9.41 -16.93 10.03
N THR A 162 10.28 -16.47 10.93
CA THR A 162 9.96 -16.38 12.36
C THR A 162 10.01 -14.94 12.84
N TYR A 163 9.15 -14.62 13.79
CA TYR A 163 9.12 -13.36 14.51
C TYR A 163 9.21 -13.67 16.01
N ASP A 164 10.26 -13.18 16.66
CA ASP A 164 10.62 -13.51 18.05
C ASP A 164 10.67 -15.04 18.33
N GLY A 165 11.13 -15.81 17.35
CA GLY A 165 11.19 -17.26 17.40
C GLY A 165 9.88 -17.98 17.09
N ILE A 166 8.78 -17.27 16.89
CA ILE A 166 7.47 -17.83 16.55
C ILE A 166 7.32 -17.82 15.02
N PRO A 167 6.96 -18.95 14.37
CA PRO A 167 6.63 -18.95 12.94
C PRO A 167 5.50 -17.96 12.65
N ILE A 168 5.67 -17.10 11.65
CA ILE A 168 4.64 -16.08 11.34
C ILE A 168 3.30 -16.68 10.96
N ASN A 169 3.28 -17.95 10.51
CA ASN A 169 2.04 -18.66 10.18
C ASN A 169 1.23 -19.02 11.42
N ASP A 170 1.87 -19.14 12.58
CA ASP A 170 1.21 -19.40 13.87
C ASP A 170 0.67 -18.13 14.51
N ILE A 171 1.10 -16.96 14.05
CA ILE A 171 0.64 -15.65 14.53
C ILE A 171 -0.60 -15.22 13.73
N LYS A 172 -1.65 -14.75 14.40
CA LYS A 172 -2.80 -14.15 13.73
C LYS A 172 -2.35 -12.98 12.85
N LYS A 173 -2.82 -12.93 11.60
CA LYS A 173 -2.45 -11.86 10.65
C LYS A 173 -2.74 -10.46 11.20
N SER A 174 -3.86 -10.31 11.90
CA SER A 174 -4.21 -9.05 12.57
C SER A 174 -3.21 -8.66 13.65
N ALA A 175 -2.78 -9.60 14.48
CA ALA A 175 -1.79 -9.40 15.53
C ALA A 175 -0.41 -9.08 14.95
N LEU A 176 0.03 -9.84 13.94
CA LEU A 176 1.28 -9.62 13.23
C LEU A 176 1.32 -8.21 12.63
N ARG A 177 0.30 -7.83 11.87
CA ARG A 177 0.22 -6.52 11.20
C ARG A 177 0.09 -5.35 12.19
N SER A 178 -0.53 -5.57 13.36
CA SER A 178 -0.58 -4.56 14.42
C SER A 178 0.78 -4.31 15.09
N SER A 179 1.70 -5.28 15.04
CA SER A 179 3.07 -5.12 15.54
C SER A 179 4.01 -4.42 14.56
N LEU A 180 3.59 -4.23 13.31
CA LEU A 180 4.39 -3.68 12.22
C LEU A 180 3.90 -2.27 11.85
N GLY A 181 4.82 -1.33 11.75
CA GLY A 181 4.55 -0.01 11.18
C GLY A 181 5.10 0.07 9.75
N ILE A 182 4.29 0.59 8.85
CA ILE A 182 4.68 0.70 7.44
C ILE A 182 4.63 2.16 7.02
N VAL A 183 5.72 2.65 6.43
CA VAL A 183 5.77 3.94 5.74
C VAL A 183 6.14 3.67 4.29
N LEU A 184 5.16 3.82 3.40
CA LEU A 184 5.32 3.59 1.97
C LEU A 184 5.77 4.87 1.26
N GLN A 185 6.37 4.71 0.08
CA GLN A 185 6.71 5.79 -0.83
C GLN A 185 5.47 6.59 -1.24
N ASP A 186 4.43 5.90 -1.70
CA ASP A 186 3.16 6.51 -2.05
C ASP A 186 2.25 6.57 -0.83
N THR A 187 2.13 7.76 -0.27
CA THR A 187 1.33 7.98 0.92
C THR A 187 -0.11 8.26 0.55
N HIS A 188 -1.01 7.38 0.94
CA HIS A 188 -2.46 7.57 0.80
C HIS A 188 -3.05 8.18 2.08
N LEU A 189 -3.82 9.26 1.88
CA LEU A 189 -4.54 9.94 2.93
C LEU A 189 -6.05 9.83 2.70
N PHE A 190 -6.78 9.64 3.79
CA PHE A 190 -8.24 9.52 3.73
C PHE A 190 -8.90 10.90 3.75
N THR A 191 -10.07 11.00 3.13
CA THR A 191 -10.94 12.17 3.28
C THR A 191 -11.36 12.29 4.75
N GLY A 192 -11.04 13.40 5.39
CA GLY A 192 -11.24 13.65 6.81
C GLY A 192 -10.27 14.70 7.32
N THR A 193 -10.23 14.94 8.62
CA THR A 193 -9.30 15.91 9.19
C THR A 193 -7.85 15.39 9.20
N ILE A 194 -6.88 16.28 9.36
CA ILE A 194 -5.48 15.89 9.59
C ILE A 194 -5.37 15.05 10.86
N ALA A 195 -6.08 15.43 11.93
CA ALA A 195 -6.10 14.66 13.17
C ALA A 195 -6.63 13.24 12.96
N ASP A 196 -7.70 13.05 12.20
CA ASP A 196 -8.26 11.73 11.90
C ASP A 196 -7.26 10.89 11.10
N ASN A 197 -6.57 11.50 10.13
CA ASN A 197 -5.54 10.82 9.37
C ASN A 197 -4.37 10.35 10.22
N ILE A 198 -3.95 11.10 11.22
CA ILE A 198 -2.91 10.65 12.17
C ILE A 198 -3.48 9.57 13.09
N ARG A 199 -4.70 9.75 13.64
CA ARG A 199 -5.39 8.76 14.49
C ARG A 199 -5.61 7.41 13.82
N PHE A 200 -5.56 7.35 12.49
CA PHE A 200 -5.68 6.06 11.80
C PHE A 200 -4.63 5.04 12.26
N GLY A 201 -3.46 5.49 12.75
CA GLY A 201 -2.47 4.60 13.38
C GLY A 201 -2.87 4.08 14.77
N LYS A 202 -3.72 4.83 15.51
CA LYS A 202 -4.25 4.46 16.83
C LYS A 202 -5.61 5.14 17.02
N LEU A 203 -6.70 4.43 16.72
CA LEU A 203 -8.06 4.98 16.64
C LEU A 203 -8.51 5.68 17.92
N ASN A 204 -8.08 5.20 19.09
CA ASN A 204 -8.45 5.74 20.40
C ASN A 204 -7.45 6.80 20.91
N ALA A 205 -6.57 7.32 20.05
CA ALA A 205 -5.57 8.30 20.47
C ALA A 205 -6.23 9.64 20.88
N THR A 206 -5.73 10.22 21.95
CA THR A 206 -6.11 11.56 22.43
C THR A 206 -5.53 12.64 21.50
N ASP A 207 -6.04 13.87 21.61
CA ASP A 207 -5.51 15.00 20.86
C ASP A 207 -4.04 15.28 21.19
N ASP A 208 -3.65 15.10 22.47
CA ASP A 208 -2.27 15.29 22.90
C ASP A 208 -1.33 14.24 22.30
N GLU A 209 -1.76 12.97 22.18
CA GLU A 209 -1.01 11.92 21.49
C GLU A 209 -0.87 12.23 20.00
N VAL A 210 -1.92 12.73 19.35
CA VAL A 210 -1.88 13.16 17.93
C VAL A 210 -0.86 14.28 17.75
N ILE A 211 -0.86 15.29 18.63
CA ILE A 211 0.10 16.41 18.60
C ILE A 211 1.53 15.90 18.86
N ALA A 212 1.71 14.99 19.80
CA ALA A 212 3.02 14.39 20.09
C ALA A 212 3.59 13.63 18.88
N ALA A 213 2.77 12.80 18.24
CA ALA A 213 3.15 12.08 17.03
C ALA A 213 3.49 13.03 15.86
N ALA A 214 2.71 14.09 15.68
CA ALA A 214 2.99 15.12 14.68
C ALA A 214 4.31 15.87 14.94
N LYS A 215 4.68 16.07 16.20
CA LYS A 215 5.98 16.67 16.58
C LYS A 215 7.13 15.73 16.26
N ILE A 216 7.03 14.43 16.56
CA ILE A 216 8.02 13.41 16.22
C ILE A 216 8.25 13.42 14.69
N ALA A 217 7.19 13.45 13.92
CA ALA A 217 7.24 13.50 12.46
C ALA A 217 7.67 14.85 11.88
N ASN A 218 7.94 15.87 12.67
CA ASN A 218 8.14 17.26 12.24
C ASN A 218 6.95 17.87 11.46
N ALA A 219 5.75 17.34 11.62
CA ALA A 219 4.54 17.81 10.95
C ALA A 219 3.84 18.97 11.67
N ASP A 220 3.93 19.08 13.00
CA ASP A 220 3.21 20.03 13.83
C ASP A 220 3.33 21.48 13.33
N LYS A 221 4.52 21.92 12.91
CA LYS A 221 4.76 23.29 12.46
C LYS A 221 3.96 23.67 11.21
N PHE A 222 3.85 22.80 10.21
CA PHE A 222 3.06 23.09 9.03
C PHE A 222 1.56 22.96 9.32
N ILE A 223 1.16 21.96 10.13
CA ILE A 223 -0.24 21.76 10.52
C ILE A 223 -0.80 23.01 11.19
N ARG A 224 -0.08 23.58 12.17
CA ARG A 224 -0.49 24.80 12.88
C ARG A 224 -0.58 26.05 11.97
N ARG A 225 0.06 26.05 10.83
CA ARG A 225 -0.02 27.16 9.84
C ARG A 225 -1.22 27.03 8.93
N MET A 226 -1.89 25.89 8.91
CA MET A 226 -3.11 25.72 8.11
C MET A 226 -4.29 26.44 8.76
N PRO A 227 -5.27 26.89 7.97
CA PRO A 227 -6.37 27.73 8.47
C PRO A 227 -7.17 27.15 9.63
N ARG A 228 -7.29 25.80 9.69
CA ARG A 228 -8.00 25.06 10.75
C ARG A 228 -7.06 24.16 11.57
N GLY A 229 -5.73 24.29 11.41
CA GLY A 229 -4.76 23.45 12.09
C GLY A 229 -5.05 21.97 11.90
N TYR A 230 -5.08 21.22 12.99
CA TYR A 230 -5.38 19.78 12.99
C TYR A 230 -6.78 19.42 12.48
N ASN A 231 -7.74 20.35 12.53
CA ASN A 231 -9.10 20.20 12.02
C ASN A 231 -9.23 20.56 10.53
N THR A 232 -8.11 20.78 9.83
CA THR A 232 -8.12 21.01 8.39
C THR A 232 -8.55 19.72 7.68
N VAL A 233 -9.61 19.82 6.86
CA VAL A 233 -10.13 18.71 6.10
C VAL A 233 -9.27 18.47 4.87
N LEU A 234 -8.84 17.23 4.71
CA LEU A 234 -8.15 16.75 3.53
C LEU A 234 -9.17 16.23 2.53
N THR A 235 -8.96 16.59 1.28
CA THR A 235 -9.78 16.12 0.16
C THR A 235 -8.99 15.09 -0.63
N SER A 236 -9.69 14.19 -1.28
CA SER A 236 -9.16 13.26 -2.30
C SER A 236 -7.66 12.98 -2.19
N ASP A 237 -7.27 12.05 -1.33
CA ASP A 237 -5.87 11.62 -1.16
C ASP A 237 -4.89 12.76 -0.74
N GLY A 238 -5.41 13.78 -0.05
CA GLY A 238 -4.60 14.91 0.40
C GLY A 238 -4.12 15.81 -0.75
N ALA A 239 -4.94 15.98 -1.81
CA ALA A 239 -4.61 16.79 -2.98
C ALA A 239 -4.26 18.25 -2.63
N ASN A 240 -4.70 18.75 -1.47
CA ASN A 240 -4.40 20.07 -0.94
C ASN A 240 -3.06 20.15 -0.17
N LEU A 241 -2.28 19.07 -0.15
CA LEU A 241 -0.97 19.00 0.50
C LEU A 241 0.15 18.72 -0.53
N SER A 242 1.35 19.23 -0.24
CA SER A 242 2.54 18.81 -1.00
C SER A 242 2.90 17.34 -0.71
N GLN A 243 3.65 16.70 -1.60
CA GLN A 243 4.10 15.32 -1.41
C GLN A 243 4.87 15.15 -0.09
N GLY A 244 5.78 16.09 0.24
CA GLY A 244 6.50 16.05 1.50
C GLY A 244 5.59 16.20 2.73
N GLN A 245 4.54 17.05 2.67
CA GLN A 245 3.58 17.15 3.77
C GLN A 245 2.79 15.87 3.95
N ARG A 246 2.38 15.19 2.86
CA ARG A 246 1.74 13.87 2.94
C ARG A 246 2.64 12.86 3.61
N GLN A 247 3.92 12.83 3.26
CA GLN A 247 4.90 11.92 3.85
C GLN A 247 5.12 12.18 5.34
N LEU A 248 5.19 13.45 5.78
CA LEU A 248 5.26 13.80 7.20
C LEU A 248 4.02 13.29 7.97
N LEU A 249 2.82 13.31 7.37
CA LEU A 249 1.61 12.74 7.98
C LEU A 249 1.66 11.21 8.04
N ALA A 250 2.24 10.54 7.04
CA ALA A 250 2.45 9.08 7.09
C ALA A 250 3.41 8.69 8.22
N ILE A 251 4.49 9.46 8.40
CA ILE A 251 5.42 9.27 9.54
C ILE A 251 4.68 9.48 10.87
N ALA A 252 3.84 10.53 10.99
CA ALA A 252 3.05 10.78 12.19
C ALA A 252 2.05 9.63 12.48
N ARG A 253 1.43 9.07 11.43
CA ARG A 253 0.55 7.89 11.53
C ARG A 253 1.31 6.66 12.04
N ALA A 254 2.53 6.43 11.59
CA ALA A 254 3.38 5.36 12.08
C ALA A 254 3.86 5.63 13.51
N ALA A 255 4.20 6.89 13.84
CA ALA A 255 4.66 7.27 15.17
C ALA A 255 3.59 7.08 16.26
N ILE A 256 2.32 7.39 15.98
CA ILE A 256 1.24 7.22 16.95
C ILE A 256 0.87 5.75 17.20
N ALA A 257 1.10 4.88 16.20
CA ALA A 257 0.91 3.43 16.33
C ALA A 257 1.95 2.80 17.25
N ASP A 258 3.13 3.42 17.37
CA ASP A 258 4.27 2.99 18.19
C ASP A 258 4.64 1.50 18.00
N PRO A 259 4.89 1.06 16.77
CA PRO A 259 5.18 -0.33 16.48
C PRO A 259 6.65 -0.66 16.80
N PRO A 260 6.96 -1.86 17.31
CA PRO A 260 8.33 -2.29 17.61
C PRO A 260 9.16 -2.59 16.35
N VAL A 261 8.51 -2.90 15.24
CA VAL A 261 9.15 -3.15 13.95
C VAL A 261 8.62 -2.19 12.90
N LEU A 262 9.51 -1.61 12.11
CA LEU A 262 9.19 -0.68 11.03
C LEU A 262 9.63 -1.21 9.67
N ILE A 263 8.80 -1.00 8.68
CA ILE A 263 9.08 -1.23 7.27
C ILE A 263 8.98 0.10 6.55
N LEU A 264 10.07 0.53 5.94
CA LEU A 264 10.19 1.83 5.30
C LEU A 264 10.54 1.65 3.83
N ASP A 265 9.74 2.21 2.95
CA ASP A 265 10.05 2.30 1.53
C ASP A 265 10.42 3.75 1.19
N GLU A 266 11.71 3.98 0.94
CA GLU A 266 12.30 5.31 0.85
C GLU A 266 12.49 5.74 -0.61
N ALA A 267 11.46 6.28 -1.24
CA ALA A 267 11.63 6.98 -2.50
C ALA A 267 11.10 8.43 -2.39
N THR A 268 11.98 9.40 -2.56
CA THR A 268 11.66 10.83 -2.43
C THR A 268 12.16 11.61 -3.62
N SER A 269 11.75 11.23 -4.82
CA SER A 269 12.28 11.79 -6.07
C SER A 269 11.80 13.21 -6.43
N SER A 270 10.92 13.86 -5.61
CA SER A 270 10.29 15.13 -6.01
C SER A 270 9.97 16.06 -4.82
N ILE A 271 10.80 16.03 -3.76
CA ILE A 271 10.58 16.84 -2.55
C ILE A 271 11.65 17.94 -2.47
N ASP A 272 11.26 19.14 -2.06
CA ASP A 272 12.20 20.22 -1.82
C ASP A 272 13.19 19.90 -0.67
N THR A 273 14.41 20.38 -0.75
CA THR A 273 15.51 20.07 0.17
C THR A 273 15.18 20.38 1.64
N ARG A 274 14.36 21.41 1.91
CA ARG A 274 14.00 21.79 3.27
C ARG A 274 13.02 20.79 3.89
N THR A 275 12.00 20.39 3.14
CA THR A 275 11.04 19.38 3.57
C THR A 275 11.68 18.00 3.66
N GLU A 276 12.63 17.69 2.76
CA GLU A 276 13.43 16.48 2.79
C GLU A 276 14.19 16.35 4.13
N ALA A 277 14.87 17.39 4.58
CA ALA A 277 15.56 17.38 5.87
C ALA A 277 14.61 17.19 7.08
N LEU A 278 13.36 17.66 6.98
CA LEU A 278 12.33 17.42 8.02
C LEU A 278 11.88 15.96 8.03
N ILE A 279 11.69 15.38 6.85
CA ILE A 279 11.34 13.97 6.69
C ILE A 279 12.44 13.08 7.26
N GLU A 280 13.70 13.33 6.89
CA GLU A 280 14.86 12.57 7.38
C GLU A 280 14.91 12.59 8.92
N LYS A 281 14.80 13.78 9.54
CA LYS A 281 14.75 13.90 11.00
C LYS A 281 13.55 13.19 11.64
N GLY A 282 12.39 13.24 11.01
CA GLY A 282 11.19 12.54 11.47
C GLY A 282 11.34 11.02 11.39
N MET A 283 11.95 10.54 10.30
CA MET A 283 12.27 9.13 10.11
C MET A 283 13.30 8.64 11.13
N ASP A 284 14.37 9.40 11.38
CA ASP A 284 15.38 9.04 12.38
C ASP A 284 14.76 8.94 13.78
N ALA A 285 13.90 9.91 14.15
CA ALA A 285 13.19 9.87 15.41
C ALA A 285 12.23 8.66 15.51
N LEU A 286 11.54 8.33 14.41
CA LEU A 286 10.64 7.18 14.34
C LEU A 286 11.42 5.85 14.45
N MET A 287 12.59 5.75 13.85
CA MET A 287 13.42 4.53 13.82
C MET A 287 14.11 4.23 15.16
N ALA A 288 14.30 5.22 16.02
CA ALA A 288 15.08 5.08 17.24
C ALA A 288 14.55 3.95 18.13
N GLY A 289 15.41 3.00 18.51
CA GLY A 289 15.11 1.89 19.41
C GLY A 289 14.26 0.77 18.81
N ARG A 290 13.98 0.80 17.51
CA ARG A 290 13.13 -0.19 16.82
C ARG A 290 13.92 -1.03 15.84
N THR A 291 13.42 -2.23 15.55
CA THR A 291 13.91 -3.03 14.42
C THR A 291 13.35 -2.43 13.14
N VAL A 292 14.21 -2.14 12.17
CA VAL A 292 13.83 -1.40 10.96
C VAL A 292 14.30 -2.11 9.72
N PHE A 293 13.39 -2.32 8.79
CA PHE A 293 13.66 -2.78 7.43
C PHE A 293 13.46 -1.60 6.48
N VAL A 294 14.52 -1.18 5.79
CA VAL A 294 14.47 -0.06 4.86
C VAL A 294 14.77 -0.53 3.44
N ILE A 295 13.88 -0.26 2.50
CA ILE A 295 14.20 -0.31 1.08
C ILE A 295 14.92 0.99 0.76
N ALA A 296 16.27 0.92 0.73
CA ALA A 296 17.10 2.11 0.65
C ALA A 296 17.27 2.57 -0.80
N HIS A 297 16.90 3.83 -1.04
CA HIS A 297 17.14 4.57 -2.27
C HIS A 297 18.11 5.71 -2.09
N ARG A 298 18.60 5.94 -0.85
CA ARG A 298 19.52 7.01 -0.49
C ARG A 298 20.77 6.46 0.17
N LEU A 299 21.89 7.07 -0.17
CA LEU A 299 23.18 6.71 0.42
C LEU A 299 23.23 6.99 1.93
N SER A 300 22.57 8.07 2.41
CA SER A 300 22.53 8.41 3.84
C SER A 300 21.86 7.29 4.67
N THR A 301 20.77 6.72 4.18
CA THR A 301 20.07 5.62 4.84
C THR A 301 20.93 4.36 4.91
N VAL A 302 21.62 4.04 3.81
CA VAL A 302 22.55 2.90 3.75
C VAL A 302 23.69 3.08 4.75
N ARG A 303 24.29 4.27 4.81
CA ARG A 303 25.42 4.58 5.74
C ARG A 303 25.06 4.39 7.21
N ASN A 304 23.83 4.77 7.58
CA ASN A 304 23.34 4.75 8.95
C ASN A 304 22.64 3.42 9.32
N SER A 305 22.82 2.36 8.51
CA SER A 305 22.25 1.05 8.78
C SER A 305 23.26 0.12 9.47
N ASP A 306 22.76 -0.72 10.40
CA ASP A 306 23.55 -1.70 11.11
C ASP A 306 23.97 -2.87 10.24
N ALA A 307 23.15 -3.18 9.23
CA ALA A 307 23.48 -4.16 8.19
C ALA A 307 22.89 -3.71 6.85
N ILE A 308 23.68 -3.92 5.81
CA ILE A 308 23.30 -3.70 4.41
C ILE A 308 23.20 -5.06 3.76
N MET A 309 22.08 -5.34 3.11
CA MET A 309 21.84 -6.55 2.35
C MET A 309 21.72 -6.20 0.87
N VAL A 310 22.63 -6.69 0.07
CA VAL A 310 22.63 -6.50 -1.38
C VAL A 310 21.85 -7.66 -2.01
N LEU A 311 20.75 -7.32 -2.69
CA LEU A 311 19.90 -8.28 -3.39
C LEU A 311 20.15 -8.22 -4.89
N GLU A 312 20.29 -9.39 -5.49
CA GLU A 312 20.35 -9.59 -6.93
C GLU A 312 19.59 -10.85 -7.32
N HIS A 313 18.69 -10.74 -8.30
CA HIS A 313 17.87 -11.87 -8.80
C HIS A 313 17.25 -12.75 -7.69
N GLY A 314 16.67 -12.09 -6.67
CA GLY A 314 15.96 -12.77 -5.57
C GLY A 314 16.87 -13.48 -4.55
N ARG A 315 18.16 -13.18 -4.53
CA ARG A 315 19.14 -13.72 -3.57
C ARG A 315 19.89 -12.61 -2.87
N ILE A 316 20.30 -12.86 -1.64
CA ILE A 316 21.26 -12.00 -0.96
C ILE A 316 22.66 -12.41 -1.42
N ILE A 317 23.31 -11.54 -2.16
CA ILE A 317 24.68 -11.77 -2.66
C ILE A 317 25.74 -11.26 -1.68
N GLU A 318 25.40 -10.26 -0.85
CA GLU A 318 26.30 -9.72 0.14
C GLU A 318 25.55 -9.23 1.37
N ARG A 319 26.18 -9.40 2.55
CA ARG A 319 25.75 -8.79 3.81
C ARG A 319 26.95 -8.14 4.47
N GLY A 320 26.87 -6.85 4.71
CA GLY A 320 27.96 -6.09 5.29
C GLY A 320 27.48 -4.92 6.13
N THR A 321 28.43 -4.12 6.62
CA THR A 321 28.21 -2.80 7.19
C THR A 321 28.90 -1.79 6.28
N HIS A 322 28.51 -0.51 6.35
CA HIS A 322 29.16 0.54 5.56
C HIS A 322 30.69 0.54 5.71
N ARG A 323 31.21 0.29 6.93
CA ARG A 323 32.66 0.19 7.19
C ARG A 323 33.33 -1.04 6.55
N SER A 324 32.62 -2.14 6.37
CA SER A 324 33.17 -3.33 5.70
C SER A 324 33.26 -3.13 4.19
N GLU A 325 32.35 -2.36 3.62
CA GLU A 325 32.35 -2.03 2.19
C GLU A 325 33.42 -0.99 1.82
N GLU A 326 33.65 0.03 2.65
CA GLU A 326 34.77 0.98 2.41
C GLU A 326 36.12 0.28 2.24
N ARG A 327 36.34 -0.86 2.87
CA ARG A 327 37.56 -1.67 2.71
C ARG A 327 37.62 -2.45 1.39
N ARG A 328 36.47 -2.80 0.79
CA ARG A 328 36.36 -3.51 -0.49
C ARG A 328 36.29 -2.57 -1.70
N VAL A 329 35.56 -1.47 -1.56
CA VAL A 329 35.27 -0.47 -2.60
C VAL A 329 36.53 0.25 -3.11
N GLY A 330 37.67 0.17 -2.42
CA GLY A 330 38.96 0.57 -2.97
C GLY A 330 39.38 -0.18 -4.24
N LYS A 331 38.62 -1.18 -4.72
CA LYS A 331 38.94 -1.95 -5.92
C LYS A 331 37.85 -2.03 -6.99
N GLU A 332 36.56 -1.80 -6.72
CA GLU A 332 35.48 -2.12 -7.70
C GLU A 332 34.29 -1.15 -7.82
N CYS A 333 34.30 0.02 -7.19
CA CYS A 333 33.17 0.95 -7.22
C CYS A 333 33.17 1.93 -8.40
N THR A 334 33.27 1.44 -9.64
CA THR A 334 33.05 2.28 -10.83
C THR A 334 31.80 1.92 -11.65
N SER A 335 30.95 0.99 -11.20
CA SER A 335 29.83 0.52 -12.00
C SER A 335 28.43 0.72 -11.42
N TRP A 336 28.27 1.37 -10.23
CA TRP A 336 26.96 1.48 -9.56
C TRP A 336 26.56 2.91 -9.13
N CYS A 337 27.23 3.94 -9.69
CA CYS A 337 26.79 5.33 -9.55
C CYS A 337 26.14 5.81 -10.84
#